data_8a8d4b89481b1cd7339474f627f0474e
#
_entry.id   8a8d4b89481b1cd7339474f627f0474e
#
_cell.length_a   1.000
_cell.length_b   1.000
_cell.length_c   1.000
_cell.angle_alpha   90.00
_cell.angle_beta   90.00
_cell.angle_gamma   90.00
#
_symmetry.space_group_name_H-M   'P 1'
#
loop_
_entity.id
_entity.type
_entity.pdbx_description
1 polymer ?
#
loop_
_entity_poly.entity_id
_entity_poly.type
_entity_poly.pdbx_seq_one_letter_code
_entity_poly.pdbx_strand_id
1 'polypeptide(L)'
;MKISEIKSVLGDRLQVIGDEDLDIRHLLTDSRQLGKEPQATLFFAIKTERNDGAKYIPELQAKGVRAFVQEDALDALQELAAYVRSQFHGTVIGITGSNGKTVVKEWLYQLLKDDYTVIRSPKSYNSQIGVPLSVWQITNYQLPITNQKSPLAIFEAGISKPGEMERLERIIRPTIGVITYIGHEHDENFVSLDQKRQEKNKLFIHSERVIEDPTHQNARTCAAVMRALGYDEETIAVRILQQTHETVMKINLSALVDNVRYFRSFLKPDTKLTCMVKAFAYGAGSVEVSKALQASGLVDYLAVAVADEGVELRRAGITLPIIIMDPEVAAMDLILENNLEPNVYSHQSLKTVIAAAEAKGLENVPIHIKIDSGMHRLGFYKEDMPWLIDRLTHQKAVCVASVFSHLAGSDEAQFDEFTLGQIRYFDSCAEELKKSLSYPIMKHICNSAGIERFSQYQFDMCRLGIGLYGFSFVGANLRNVCTLETTILSVKTVKAGETIGYGRHTKLTEDRVIAVIPIGYADGFDRRFSNYGGSVYVRGKRCPVVGNVCMDQAMIDVTGADARPGDIVEVFGEHMPLTELADKLGTITYEILTSVSRRVQRIYFYE
;
A
#
# COMPACT_ATOMS: atom_id res chain seq x y z
N MET A 1 -5.25 -14.89 -20.02
CA MET A 1 -6.32 -15.30 -20.97
C MET A 1 -5.79 -15.19 -22.39
N LYS A 2 -5.96 -16.24 -23.20
CA LYS A 2 -5.45 -16.23 -24.59
C LYS A 2 -6.23 -15.26 -25.47
N ILE A 3 -5.54 -14.60 -26.41
CA ILE A 3 -6.15 -13.63 -27.32
C ILE A 3 -7.22 -14.28 -28.21
N SER A 4 -7.05 -15.56 -28.57
CA SER A 4 -8.04 -16.33 -29.33
C SER A 4 -9.38 -16.49 -28.60
N GLU A 5 -9.33 -16.65 -27.28
CA GLU A 5 -10.50 -16.71 -26.42
C GLU A 5 -11.18 -15.34 -26.31
N ILE A 6 -10.40 -14.26 -26.15
CA ILE A 6 -10.91 -12.88 -26.18
C ILE A 6 -11.57 -12.57 -27.53
N LYS A 7 -10.97 -13.03 -28.64
CA LYS A 7 -11.53 -12.86 -29.99
C LYS A 7 -12.87 -13.57 -30.18
N SER A 8 -13.05 -14.74 -29.53
CA SER A 8 -14.34 -15.43 -29.57
C SER A 8 -15.47 -14.66 -28.87
N VAL A 9 -15.14 -13.80 -27.89
CA VAL A 9 -16.09 -12.95 -27.18
C VAL A 9 -16.33 -11.63 -27.91
N LEU A 10 -15.25 -10.95 -28.33
CA LEU A 10 -15.32 -9.59 -28.86
C LEU A 10 -15.47 -9.50 -30.38
N GLY A 11 -15.19 -10.61 -31.10
CA GLY A 11 -15.27 -10.65 -32.55
C GLY A 11 -14.34 -9.65 -33.24
N ASP A 12 -14.88 -8.97 -34.25
CA ASP A 12 -14.14 -8.00 -35.08
C ASP A 12 -13.78 -6.70 -34.35
N ARG A 13 -14.34 -6.45 -33.17
CA ARG A 13 -13.97 -5.29 -32.33
C ARG A 13 -12.54 -5.38 -31.79
N LEU A 14 -12.01 -6.61 -31.68
CA LEU A 14 -10.63 -6.84 -31.22
C LEU A 14 -9.66 -6.69 -32.39
N GLN A 15 -8.74 -5.74 -32.30
CA GLN A 15 -7.65 -5.52 -33.23
C GLN A 15 -6.34 -6.02 -32.61
N VAL A 16 -5.63 -6.88 -33.34
CA VAL A 16 -4.34 -7.46 -32.91
C VAL A 16 -3.27 -7.15 -33.96
N ILE A 17 -2.10 -6.71 -33.51
CA ILE A 17 -0.96 -6.40 -34.38
C ILE A 17 0.12 -7.45 -34.20
N GLY A 18 0.39 -8.21 -35.25
CA GLY A 18 1.42 -9.26 -35.30
C GLY A 18 0.86 -10.62 -34.91
N ASP A 19 1.61 -11.39 -34.12
CA ASP A 19 1.30 -12.77 -33.79
C ASP A 19 0.00 -12.89 -32.93
N GLU A 20 -0.85 -13.84 -33.30
CA GLU A 20 -2.13 -14.10 -32.61
C GLU A 20 -2.00 -15.00 -31.36
N ASP A 21 -0.81 -15.41 -30.94
CA ASP A 21 -0.59 -16.22 -29.72
C ASP A 21 -0.21 -15.33 -28.50
N LEU A 22 -0.98 -14.26 -28.29
CA LEU A 22 -0.79 -13.38 -27.13
C LEU A 22 -1.54 -13.94 -25.90
N ASP A 23 -0.88 -13.84 -24.74
CA ASP A 23 -1.52 -14.09 -23.44
C ASP A 23 -1.76 -12.76 -22.74
N ILE A 24 -3.02 -12.31 -22.71
CA ILE A 24 -3.41 -11.04 -22.09
C ILE A 24 -3.58 -11.23 -20.60
N ARG A 25 -2.83 -10.46 -19.83
CA ARG A 25 -2.85 -10.42 -18.36
C ARG A 25 -3.43 -9.11 -17.81
N HIS A 26 -3.32 -8.03 -18.56
CA HIS A 26 -3.69 -6.69 -18.14
C HIS A 26 -4.72 -6.05 -19.07
N LEU A 27 -5.78 -5.46 -18.50
CA LEU A 27 -6.67 -4.56 -19.24
C LEU A 27 -6.29 -3.11 -18.92
N LEU A 28 -6.25 -2.27 -19.94
CA LEU A 28 -5.87 -0.87 -19.84
C LEU A 28 -6.98 0.02 -20.44
N THR A 29 -7.39 1.05 -19.70
CA THR A 29 -8.37 2.07 -20.15
C THR A 29 -7.80 3.49 -20.06
N ASP A 30 -6.64 3.66 -19.42
CA ASP A 30 -5.90 4.93 -19.30
C ASP A 30 -4.44 4.72 -19.70
N SER A 31 -4.00 5.34 -20.80
CA SER A 31 -2.65 5.17 -21.36
C SER A 31 -1.51 5.51 -20.37
N ARG A 32 -1.79 6.36 -19.38
CA ARG A 32 -0.83 6.75 -18.33
C ARG A 32 -0.54 5.63 -17.33
N GLN A 33 -1.38 4.59 -17.31
CA GLN A 33 -1.26 3.45 -16.38
C GLN A 33 -0.64 2.21 -17.04
N LEU A 34 0.00 2.35 -18.19
CA LEU A 34 0.69 1.24 -18.86
C LEU A 34 1.79 0.68 -17.94
N GLY A 35 1.70 -0.63 -17.67
CA GLY A 35 2.67 -1.36 -16.85
C GLY A 35 3.92 -1.82 -17.63
N LYS A 36 4.73 -2.68 -16.99
CA LYS A 36 5.99 -3.21 -17.56
C LYS A 36 5.79 -4.28 -18.65
N GLU A 37 4.57 -4.78 -18.85
CA GLU A 37 4.25 -5.83 -19.80
C GLU A 37 3.29 -5.34 -20.90
N PRO A 38 3.74 -4.42 -21.78
CA PRO A 38 2.87 -3.86 -22.81
C PRO A 38 2.34 -4.92 -23.78
N GLN A 39 3.12 -5.96 -24.08
CA GLN A 39 2.70 -7.06 -24.97
C GLN A 39 1.61 -7.96 -24.35
N ALA A 40 1.48 -8.00 -23.03
CA ALA A 40 0.44 -8.74 -22.31
C ALA A 40 -0.76 -7.85 -21.93
N THR A 41 -0.87 -6.66 -22.55
CA THR A 41 -1.88 -5.65 -22.24
C THR A 41 -2.87 -5.48 -23.41
N LEU A 42 -4.17 -5.52 -23.10
CA LEU A 42 -5.26 -5.16 -24.01
C LEU A 42 -5.77 -3.76 -23.66
N PHE A 43 -5.70 -2.84 -24.59
CA PHE A 43 -6.18 -1.47 -24.40
C PHE A 43 -7.58 -1.27 -24.95
N PHE A 44 -8.48 -0.74 -24.12
CA PHE A 44 -9.82 -0.31 -24.49
C PHE A 44 -9.84 1.20 -24.68
N ALA A 45 -10.00 1.68 -25.90
CA ALA A 45 -9.99 3.09 -26.28
C ALA A 45 -11.35 3.74 -26.00
N ILE A 46 -11.70 3.86 -24.71
CA ILE A 46 -13.01 4.38 -24.28
C ILE A 46 -13.17 5.84 -24.72
N LYS A 47 -14.32 6.16 -25.33
CA LYS A 47 -14.72 7.50 -25.71
C LYS A 47 -15.65 8.09 -24.65
N THR A 48 -15.36 9.29 -24.20
CA THR A 48 -16.17 10.09 -23.28
C THR A 48 -16.48 11.46 -23.90
N GLU A 49 -17.36 12.23 -23.29
CA GLU A 49 -17.65 13.60 -23.76
C GLU A 49 -16.42 14.52 -23.83
N ARG A 50 -15.41 14.26 -22.98
CA ARG A 50 -14.21 15.11 -22.83
C ARG A 50 -12.96 14.53 -23.47
N ASN A 51 -12.96 13.23 -23.81
CA ASN A 51 -11.75 12.56 -24.27
C ASN A 51 -12.10 11.37 -25.18
N ASP A 52 -11.30 11.19 -26.25
CA ASP A 52 -11.33 10.01 -27.12
C ASP A 52 -10.06 9.18 -26.90
N GLY A 53 -10.24 7.97 -26.40
CA GLY A 53 -9.13 7.05 -26.09
C GLY A 53 -8.35 6.61 -27.35
N ALA A 54 -8.97 6.64 -28.54
CA ALA A 54 -8.35 6.20 -29.79
C ALA A 54 -7.08 6.99 -30.15
N LYS A 55 -7.01 8.26 -29.76
CA LYS A 55 -5.83 9.11 -30.01
C LYS A 55 -4.54 8.60 -29.34
N TYR A 56 -4.65 7.75 -28.30
CA TYR A 56 -3.48 7.19 -27.60
C TYR A 56 -2.98 5.87 -28.19
N ILE A 57 -3.71 5.26 -29.12
CA ILE A 57 -3.32 3.99 -29.76
C ILE A 57 -1.93 4.06 -30.40
N PRO A 58 -1.56 5.08 -31.21
CA PRO A 58 -0.23 5.14 -31.83
C PRO A 58 0.91 5.19 -30.80
N GLU A 59 0.72 5.93 -29.70
CA GLU A 59 1.69 6.02 -28.60
C GLU A 59 1.86 4.66 -27.89
N LEU A 60 0.74 3.98 -27.61
CA LEU A 60 0.75 2.68 -26.94
C LEU A 60 1.35 1.59 -27.83
N GLN A 61 1.12 1.63 -29.16
CA GLN A 61 1.76 0.75 -30.12
C GLN A 61 3.27 0.92 -30.13
N ALA A 62 3.75 2.17 -30.11
CA ALA A 62 5.18 2.46 -30.02
C ALA A 62 5.82 1.95 -28.73
N LYS A 63 5.03 1.86 -27.64
CA LYS A 63 5.43 1.28 -26.35
C LYS A 63 5.28 -0.25 -26.28
N GLY A 64 4.84 -0.91 -27.36
CA GLY A 64 4.78 -2.37 -27.45
C GLY A 64 3.43 -3.01 -27.12
N VAL A 65 2.34 -2.24 -26.93
CA VAL A 65 0.98 -2.78 -26.83
C VAL A 65 0.56 -3.29 -28.21
N ARG A 66 -0.03 -4.49 -28.28
CA ARG A 66 -0.38 -5.16 -29.54
C ARG A 66 -1.87 -5.48 -29.70
N ALA A 67 -2.66 -5.33 -28.66
CA ALA A 67 -4.09 -5.65 -28.66
C ALA A 67 -4.91 -4.41 -28.27
N PHE A 68 -5.96 -4.09 -29.07
CA PHE A 68 -6.76 -2.87 -28.93
C PHE A 68 -8.23 -3.14 -29.21
N VAL A 69 -9.11 -2.41 -28.51
CA VAL A 69 -10.54 -2.31 -28.82
C VAL A 69 -10.89 -0.83 -28.95
N GLN A 70 -11.37 -0.41 -30.12
CA GLN A 70 -11.72 0.97 -30.40
C GLN A 70 -13.23 1.17 -30.52
N GLU A 71 -13.93 0.30 -31.26
CA GLU A 71 -15.37 0.40 -31.43
C GLU A 71 -16.11 -0.16 -30.22
N ASP A 72 -17.09 0.59 -29.71
CA ASP A 72 -17.90 0.24 -28.56
C ASP A 72 -17.07 -0.27 -27.38
N ALA A 73 -15.91 0.38 -27.16
CA ALA A 73 -14.88 -0.10 -26.23
C ALA A 73 -15.39 -0.31 -24.80
N LEU A 74 -16.37 0.49 -24.34
CA LEU A 74 -16.98 0.28 -23.01
C LEU A 74 -17.86 -0.97 -22.98
N ASP A 75 -18.72 -1.14 -23.98
CA ASP A 75 -19.61 -2.31 -24.04
C ASP A 75 -18.80 -3.60 -24.24
N ALA A 76 -17.73 -3.54 -25.07
CA ALA A 76 -16.79 -4.64 -25.26
C ALA A 76 -16.06 -5.03 -23.96
N LEU A 77 -15.61 -4.03 -23.17
CA LEU A 77 -15.01 -4.24 -21.86
C LEU A 77 -15.98 -4.93 -20.89
N GLN A 78 -17.24 -4.49 -20.87
CA GLN A 78 -18.30 -5.06 -20.02
C GLN A 78 -18.68 -6.49 -20.44
N GLU A 79 -18.76 -6.75 -21.73
CA GLU A 79 -19.04 -8.07 -22.30
C GLU A 79 -17.92 -9.09 -21.98
N LEU A 80 -16.67 -8.68 -22.15
CA LEU A 80 -15.52 -9.50 -21.78
C LEU A 80 -15.51 -9.82 -20.28
N ALA A 81 -15.81 -8.84 -19.44
CA ALA A 81 -15.90 -9.05 -18.00
C ALA A 81 -17.05 -9.98 -17.61
N ALA A 82 -18.22 -9.86 -18.24
CA ALA A 82 -19.35 -10.75 -18.04
C ALA A 82 -19.01 -12.20 -18.44
N TYR A 83 -18.28 -12.37 -19.53
CA TYR A 83 -17.77 -13.69 -19.93
C TYR A 83 -16.81 -14.26 -18.88
N VAL A 84 -15.81 -13.49 -18.42
CA VAL A 84 -14.89 -13.92 -17.36
C VAL A 84 -15.65 -14.30 -16.10
N ARG A 85 -16.64 -13.50 -15.71
CA ARG A 85 -17.51 -13.80 -14.55
C ARG A 85 -18.28 -15.12 -14.72
N SER A 86 -18.75 -15.43 -15.91
CA SER A 86 -19.49 -16.67 -16.18
C SER A 86 -18.65 -17.95 -15.96
N GLN A 87 -17.33 -17.85 -16.05
CA GLN A 87 -16.39 -18.95 -15.80
C GLN A 87 -16.07 -19.13 -14.31
N PHE A 88 -16.50 -18.21 -13.45
CA PHE A 88 -16.22 -18.26 -12.00
C PHE A 88 -17.38 -18.94 -11.25
N HIS A 89 -17.10 -20.06 -10.61
CA HIS A 89 -18.08 -20.88 -9.89
C HIS A 89 -18.04 -20.70 -8.36
N GLY A 90 -17.24 -19.75 -7.86
CA GLY A 90 -17.19 -19.43 -6.43
C GLY A 90 -18.33 -18.52 -5.98
N THR A 91 -18.41 -18.31 -4.67
CA THR A 91 -19.35 -17.34 -4.08
C THR A 91 -18.97 -15.93 -4.50
N VAL A 92 -19.95 -15.13 -4.91
CA VAL A 92 -19.76 -13.73 -5.28
C VAL A 92 -20.61 -12.83 -4.40
N ILE A 93 -19.93 -11.94 -3.67
CA ILE A 93 -20.56 -10.92 -2.83
C ILE A 93 -20.57 -9.61 -3.62
N GLY A 94 -21.77 -9.09 -3.90
CA GLY A 94 -21.97 -7.78 -4.53
C GLY A 94 -22.38 -6.74 -3.50
N ILE A 95 -21.65 -5.63 -3.41
CA ILE A 95 -21.87 -4.59 -2.40
C ILE A 95 -22.31 -3.30 -3.07
N THR A 96 -23.46 -2.74 -2.68
CA THR A 96 -23.89 -1.40 -3.08
C THR A 96 -24.35 -0.56 -1.88
N GLY A 97 -24.53 0.74 -2.10
CA GLY A 97 -24.93 1.74 -1.10
C GLY A 97 -24.40 3.13 -1.47
N SER A 98 -24.71 4.12 -0.68
CA SER A 98 -24.06 5.46 -0.78
C SER A 98 -22.71 5.43 -0.06
N ASN A 99 -22.70 5.13 1.23
CA ASN A 99 -21.52 5.06 2.08
C ASN A 99 -21.23 3.65 2.59
N GLY A 100 -19.98 3.39 3.02
CA GLY A 100 -19.58 2.17 3.67
C GLY A 100 -19.19 0.99 2.76
N LYS A 101 -19.42 1.06 1.45
CA LYS A 101 -19.11 -0.03 0.49
C LYS A 101 -17.67 -0.52 0.60
N THR A 102 -16.72 0.38 0.44
CA THR A 102 -15.29 0.04 0.49
C THR A 102 -14.87 -0.46 1.87
N VAL A 103 -15.41 0.14 2.94
CA VAL A 103 -15.13 -0.31 4.31
C VAL A 103 -15.62 -1.75 4.51
N VAL A 104 -16.87 -2.05 4.15
CA VAL A 104 -17.43 -3.42 4.27
C VAL A 104 -16.65 -4.40 3.41
N LYS A 105 -16.29 -4.04 2.17
CA LYS A 105 -15.46 -4.88 1.29
C LYS A 105 -14.11 -5.23 1.93
N GLU A 106 -13.39 -4.22 2.45
CA GLU A 106 -12.08 -4.45 3.06
C GLU A 106 -12.17 -5.22 4.38
N TRP A 107 -13.19 -4.98 5.19
CA TRP A 107 -13.43 -5.76 6.39
C TRP A 107 -13.76 -7.21 6.07
N LEU A 108 -14.64 -7.46 5.12
CA LEU A 108 -14.93 -8.83 4.67
C LEU A 108 -13.69 -9.53 4.14
N TYR A 109 -12.84 -8.83 3.39
CA TYR A 109 -11.55 -9.39 2.97
C TYR A 109 -10.69 -9.82 4.16
N GLN A 110 -10.53 -8.95 5.16
CA GLN A 110 -9.73 -9.26 6.36
C GLN A 110 -10.32 -10.43 7.16
N LEU A 111 -11.64 -10.49 7.28
CA LEU A 111 -12.35 -11.52 8.01
C LEU A 111 -12.31 -12.90 7.34
N LEU A 112 -12.18 -12.94 6.00
CA LEU A 112 -12.37 -14.15 5.18
C LEU A 112 -11.10 -14.68 4.52
N LYS A 113 -10.03 -13.88 4.41
CA LYS A 113 -8.79 -14.22 3.67
C LYS A 113 -8.08 -15.48 4.18
N ASP A 114 -8.28 -15.87 5.43
CA ASP A 114 -7.65 -17.04 6.02
C ASP A 114 -8.39 -18.34 5.66
N ASP A 115 -9.68 -18.27 5.30
CA ASP A 115 -10.51 -19.42 4.97
C ASP A 115 -10.80 -19.54 3.46
N TYR A 116 -10.83 -18.40 2.76
CA TYR A 116 -11.11 -18.32 1.33
C TYR A 116 -9.93 -17.78 0.55
N THR A 117 -9.85 -18.14 -0.72
CA THR A 117 -9.06 -17.36 -1.66
C THR A 117 -9.94 -16.22 -2.18
N VAL A 118 -9.70 -15.03 -1.64
CA VAL A 118 -10.57 -13.87 -1.87
C VAL A 118 -10.05 -13.01 -3.01
N ILE A 119 -10.88 -12.84 -4.04
CA ILE A 119 -10.72 -11.85 -5.12
C ILE A 119 -11.59 -10.66 -4.75
N ARG A 120 -11.06 -9.43 -4.83
CA ARG A 120 -11.86 -8.24 -4.54
C ARG A 120 -11.59 -7.10 -5.51
N SER A 121 -12.55 -6.17 -5.62
CA SER A 121 -12.34 -4.93 -6.37
C SER A 121 -11.07 -4.22 -5.90
N PRO A 122 -10.08 -4.00 -6.76
CA PRO A 122 -8.97 -3.12 -6.46
C PRO A 122 -9.50 -1.69 -6.40
N LYS A 123 -9.02 -0.89 -5.44
CA LYS A 123 -9.50 0.49 -5.27
C LYS A 123 -11.01 0.55 -5.03
N SER A 124 -11.62 1.73 -5.21
CA SER A 124 -13.08 1.90 -5.30
C SER A 124 -13.58 1.70 -6.74
N TYR A 125 -13.15 0.61 -7.40
CA TYR A 125 -13.56 0.28 -8.76
C TYR A 125 -15.00 -0.21 -8.78
N ASN A 126 -15.96 0.72 -8.64
CA ASN A 126 -17.39 0.46 -8.54
C ASN A 126 -18.21 1.04 -9.71
N SER A 127 -17.57 1.69 -10.69
CA SER A 127 -18.19 2.34 -11.85
C SER A 127 -18.35 1.40 -13.04
N GLN A 128 -18.97 1.90 -14.13
CA GLN A 128 -19.13 1.18 -15.40
C GLN A 128 -17.81 0.69 -16.03
N ILE A 129 -16.68 1.31 -15.69
CA ILE A 129 -15.34 0.91 -16.11
C ILE A 129 -14.64 0.11 -15.00
N GLY A 130 -14.79 0.54 -13.75
CA GLY A 130 -14.08 -0.05 -12.62
C GLY A 130 -14.53 -1.48 -12.30
N VAL A 131 -15.82 -1.78 -12.40
CA VAL A 131 -16.35 -3.12 -12.17
C VAL A 131 -15.80 -4.15 -13.16
N PRO A 132 -15.81 -3.93 -14.48
CA PRO A 132 -15.18 -4.82 -15.43
C PRO A 132 -13.70 -5.11 -15.14
N LEU A 133 -12.93 -4.06 -14.82
CA LEU A 133 -11.52 -4.21 -14.44
C LEU A 133 -11.33 -5.01 -13.15
N SER A 134 -12.29 -4.91 -12.22
CA SER A 134 -12.28 -5.69 -10.99
C SER A 134 -12.57 -7.17 -11.27
N VAL A 135 -13.55 -7.45 -12.09
CA VAL A 135 -13.92 -8.83 -12.46
C VAL A 135 -12.82 -9.51 -13.27
N TRP A 136 -12.08 -8.77 -14.10
CA TRP A 136 -10.91 -9.30 -14.81
C TRP A 136 -9.87 -9.94 -13.88
N GLN A 137 -9.77 -9.51 -12.61
CA GLN A 137 -8.85 -10.12 -11.65
C GLN A 137 -9.09 -11.63 -11.45
N ILE A 138 -10.28 -12.12 -11.79
CA ILE A 138 -10.59 -13.56 -11.79
C ILE A 138 -9.64 -14.35 -12.71
N THR A 139 -9.22 -13.78 -13.84
CA THR A 139 -8.31 -14.44 -14.80
C THR A 139 -6.92 -14.68 -14.24
N ASN A 140 -6.50 -13.86 -13.28
CA ASN A 140 -5.20 -14.00 -12.61
C ASN A 140 -5.24 -15.01 -11.46
N TYR A 141 -6.45 -15.55 -11.18
CA TYR A 141 -6.66 -16.54 -10.16
C TYR A 141 -6.24 -17.92 -10.68
N GLN A 142 -5.03 -18.34 -10.32
CA GLN A 142 -4.61 -19.74 -10.44
C GLN A 142 -5.08 -20.47 -9.19
N LEU A 143 -5.96 -21.45 -9.36
CA LEU A 143 -6.36 -22.35 -8.29
C LEU A 143 -5.08 -22.96 -7.68
N PRO A 144 -4.77 -22.69 -6.41
CA PRO A 144 -3.64 -23.36 -5.78
C PRO A 144 -3.99 -24.85 -5.67
N ILE A 145 -3.24 -25.66 -6.37
CA ILE A 145 -3.41 -27.14 -6.38
C ILE A 145 -3.17 -27.73 -4.98
N THR A 146 -2.64 -26.96 -4.03
CA THR A 146 -2.18 -27.43 -2.72
C THR A 146 -2.98 -26.95 -1.51
N ASN A 147 -3.82 -25.91 -1.60
CA ASN A 147 -4.65 -25.44 -0.49
C ASN A 147 -6.12 -25.34 -0.95
N GLN A 148 -6.95 -26.25 -0.44
CA GLN A 148 -8.38 -26.40 -0.78
C GLN A 148 -9.27 -25.25 -0.24
N LYS A 149 -8.84 -24.00 -0.34
CA LYS A 149 -9.70 -22.87 0.02
C LYS A 149 -10.68 -22.59 -1.11
N SER A 150 -11.96 -22.54 -0.80
CA SER A 150 -13.01 -22.19 -1.77
C SER A 150 -12.78 -20.77 -2.33
N PRO A 151 -12.99 -20.55 -3.63
CA PRO A 151 -12.89 -19.21 -4.21
C PRO A 151 -14.08 -18.34 -3.80
N LEU A 152 -13.79 -17.07 -3.46
CA LEU A 152 -14.76 -16.05 -3.10
C LEU A 152 -14.40 -14.73 -3.76
N ALA A 153 -15.38 -14.05 -4.36
CA ALA A 153 -15.17 -12.73 -4.95
C ALA A 153 -16.03 -11.67 -4.25
N ILE A 154 -15.49 -10.47 -4.05
CA ILE A 154 -16.18 -9.34 -3.43
C ILE A 154 -16.07 -8.14 -4.36
N PHE A 155 -17.20 -7.72 -4.94
CA PHE A 155 -17.25 -6.59 -5.88
C PHE A 155 -18.15 -5.47 -5.38
N GLU A 156 -17.67 -4.23 -5.54
CA GLU A 156 -18.47 -3.03 -5.29
C GLU A 156 -19.20 -2.59 -6.56
N ALA A 157 -20.43 -2.11 -6.41
CA ALA A 157 -21.21 -1.49 -7.47
C ALA A 157 -21.73 -0.11 -7.03
N GLY A 158 -21.33 0.92 -7.78
CA GLY A 158 -21.77 2.30 -7.61
C GLY A 158 -22.44 2.81 -8.89
N ILE A 159 -23.46 3.62 -8.72
CA ILE A 159 -24.19 4.27 -9.83
C ILE A 159 -24.34 5.75 -9.58
N SER A 160 -24.33 6.52 -10.66
CA SER A 160 -24.61 7.94 -10.68
C SER A 160 -25.92 8.29 -11.41
N LYS A 161 -26.46 7.38 -12.23
CA LYS A 161 -27.67 7.58 -13.03
C LYS A 161 -28.55 6.33 -13.00
N PRO A 162 -29.89 6.47 -13.17
CA PRO A 162 -30.78 5.35 -13.42
C PRO A 162 -30.37 4.51 -14.64
N GLY A 163 -30.56 3.20 -14.58
CA GLY A 163 -30.21 2.24 -15.65
C GLY A 163 -28.76 1.74 -15.63
N GLU A 164 -27.87 2.35 -14.85
CA GLU A 164 -26.48 1.91 -14.75
C GLU A 164 -26.31 0.60 -13.97
N MET A 165 -27.17 0.33 -12.97
CA MET A 165 -27.03 -0.86 -12.12
C MET A 165 -27.33 -2.15 -12.86
N GLU A 166 -28.25 -2.14 -13.81
CA GLU A 166 -28.57 -3.32 -14.64
C GLU A 166 -27.37 -3.78 -15.46
N ARG A 167 -26.53 -2.85 -15.94
CA ARG A 167 -25.27 -3.17 -16.64
C ARG A 167 -24.27 -3.80 -15.70
N LEU A 168 -24.13 -3.26 -14.46
CA LEU A 168 -23.22 -3.80 -13.45
C LEU A 168 -23.69 -5.16 -12.93
N GLU A 169 -25.00 -5.37 -12.81
CA GLU A 169 -25.57 -6.66 -12.43
C GLU A 169 -25.18 -7.76 -13.42
N ARG A 170 -25.31 -7.52 -14.73
CA ARG A 170 -24.92 -8.49 -15.77
C ARG A 170 -23.46 -8.93 -15.65
N ILE A 171 -22.61 -8.06 -15.13
CA ILE A 171 -21.18 -8.34 -14.97
C ILE A 171 -20.92 -9.06 -13.64
N ILE A 172 -21.49 -8.58 -12.53
CA ILE A 172 -21.20 -9.10 -11.18
C ILE A 172 -21.97 -10.39 -10.88
N ARG A 173 -23.26 -10.42 -11.18
CA ARG A 173 -24.21 -11.52 -10.86
C ARG A 173 -23.95 -12.10 -9.47
N PRO A 174 -24.16 -11.30 -8.40
CA PRO A 174 -23.82 -11.73 -7.06
C PRO A 174 -24.72 -12.86 -6.56
N THR A 175 -24.13 -13.82 -5.82
CA THR A 175 -24.88 -14.85 -5.08
C THR A 175 -25.36 -14.30 -3.74
N ILE A 176 -24.55 -13.42 -3.12
CA ILE A 176 -24.91 -12.71 -1.89
C ILE A 176 -24.87 -11.22 -2.19
N GLY A 177 -26.00 -10.55 -2.01
CA GLY A 177 -26.11 -9.10 -2.08
C GLY A 177 -25.88 -8.43 -0.72
N VAL A 178 -25.22 -7.28 -0.71
CA VAL A 178 -25.02 -6.47 0.49
C VAL A 178 -25.39 -5.03 0.21
N ILE A 179 -26.31 -4.50 1.01
CA ILE A 179 -26.69 -3.09 1.01
C ILE A 179 -26.09 -2.43 2.23
N THR A 180 -25.23 -1.41 1.99
CA THR A 180 -24.75 -0.52 3.04
C THR A 180 -25.69 0.68 3.19
N TYR A 181 -25.23 1.76 3.83
CA TYR A 181 -26.07 2.94 3.99
C TYR A 181 -26.48 3.56 2.63
N ILE A 182 -27.75 3.87 2.43
CA ILE A 182 -28.27 4.61 1.28
C ILE A 182 -28.72 6.02 1.77
N GLY A 183 -27.98 7.05 1.38
CA GLY A 183 -28.21 8.45 1.75
C GLY A 183 -28.23 9.40 0.55
N HIS A 184 -28.20 10.69 0.84
CA HIS A 184 -28.37 11.79 -0.12
C HIS A 184 -27.17 12.08 -1.05
N GLU A 185 -26.12 11.28 -1.03
CA GLU A 185 -24.97 11.49 -1.92
C GLU A 185 -25.31 11.17 -3.37
N HIS A 186 -24.87 12.01 -4.30
CA HIS A 186 -25.17 11.92 -5.73
C HIS A 186 -26.67 11.99 -6.08
N ASP A 187 -27.46 12.77 -5.34
CA ASP A 187 -28.90 12.92 -5.58
C ASP A 187 -29.24 13.70 -6.86
N GLU A 188 -28.27 14.36 -7.50
CA GLU A 188 -28.45 15.23 -8.67
C GLU A 188 -29.18 14.53 -9.84
N ASN A 189 -29.08 13.21 -9.95
CA ASN A 189 -29.67 12.42 -11.04
C ASN A 189 -30.81 11.50 -10.61
N PHE A 190 -31.27 11.59 -9.36
CA PHE A 190 -32.36 10.78 -8.82
C PHE A 190 -33.49 11.66 -8.31
N VAL A 191 -34.73 11.29 -8.63
CA VAL A 191 -35.93 12.06 -8.24
C VAL A 191 -36.24 11.89 -6.74
N SER A 192 -35.87 10.75 -6.15
CA SER A 192 -36.09 10.46 -4.72
C SER A 192 -35.11 9.39 -4.22
N LEU A 193 -34.99 9.28 -2.88
CA LEU A 193 -34.25 8.20 -2.23
C LEU A 193 -34.85 6.82 -2.55
N ASP A 194 -36.17 6.72 -2.68
CA ASP A 194 -36.85 5.46 -3.03
C ASP A 194 -36.47 5.03 -4.44
N GLN A 195 -36.44 5.93 -5.42
CA GLN A 195 -35.95 5.61 -6.76
C GLN A 195 -34.51 5.13 -6.73
N LYS A 196 -33.65 5.83 -6.00
CA LYS A 196 -32.24 5.47 -5.85
C LYS A 196 -32.07 4.08 -5.21
N ARG A 197 -32.88 3.78 -4.19
CA ARG A 197 -32.92 2.44 -3.56
C ARG A 197 -33.38 1.38 -4.56
N GLN A 198 -34.43 1.63 -5.31
CA GLN A 198 -34.91 0.71 -6.34
C GLN A 198 -33.85 0.44 -7.41
N GLU A 199 -33.17 1.50 -7.88
CA GLU A 199 -32.07 1.33 -8.84
C GLU A 199 -30.93 0.48 -8.26
N LYS A 200 -30.50 0.74 -7.02
CA LYS A 200 -29.43 -0.05 -6.37
C LYS A 200 -29.83 -1.52 -6.16
N ASN A 201 -31.10 -1.78 -5.85
CA ASN A 201 -31.61 -3.15 -5.65
C ASN A 201 -31.58 -4.00 -6.92
N LYS A 202 -31.50 -3.40 -8.11
CA LYS A 202 -31.36 -4.13 -9.38
C LYS A 202 -30.07 -4.97 -9.43
N LEU A 203 -29.05 -4.65 -8.63
CA LEU A 203 -27.85 -5.47 -8.48
C LEU A 203 -28.16 -6.90 -8.00
N PHE A 204 -29.29 -7.10 -7.32
CA PHE A 204 -29.57 -8.32 -6.57
C PHE A 204 -30.68 -9.19 -7.16
N ILE A 205 -31.10 -8.94 -8.39
CA ILE A 205 -32.21 -9.68 -9.03
C ILE A 205 -31.92 -11.18 -9.17
N HIS A 206 -30.66 -11.59 -9.19
CA HIS A 206 -30.24 -12.99 -9.24
C HIS A 206 -29.55 -13.46 -7.94
N SER A 207 -29.55 -12.64 -6.88
CA SER A 207 -28.94 -13.02 -5.61
C SER A 207 -29.81 -14.00 -4.83
N GLU A 208 -29.20 -15.03 -4.28
CA GLU A 208 -29.86 -16.01 -3.41
C GLU A 208 -30.24 -15.38 -2.06
N ARG A 209 -29.48 -14.41 -1.62
CA ARG A 209 -29.67 -13.72 -0.35
C ARG A 209 -29.23 -12.27 -0.46
N VAL A 210 -30.02 -11.36 0.13
CA VAL A 210 -29.68 -9.94 0.27
C VAL A 210 -29.59 -9.59 1.75
N ILE A 211 -28.49 -8.94 2.13
CA ILE A 211 -28.16 -8.55 3.50
C ILE A 211 -28.19 -7.02 3.58
N GLU A 212 -29.01 -6.51 4.49
CA GLU A 212 -29.07 -5.11 4.85
C GLU A 212 -29.16 -5.01 6.38
N ASP A 213 -28.25 -4.27 7.01
CA ASP A 213 -28.36 -3.97 8.43
C ASP A 213 -29.15 -2.67 8.63
N PRO A 214 -30.31 -2.69 9.32
CA PRO A 214 -31.14 -1.50 9.51
C PRO A 214 -30.47 -0.42 10.38
N THR A 215 -29.41 -0.77 11.11
CA THR A 215 -28.63 0.16 11.92
C THR A 215 -27.46 0.76 11.14
N HIS A 216 -27.24 0.31 9.90
CA HIS A 216 -26.14 0.74 9.02
C HIS A 216 -24.74 0.61 9.63
N GLN A 217 -24.55 -0.33 10.54
CA GLN A 217 -23.26 -0.61 11.19
C GLN A 217 -22.46 -1.61 10.36
N ASN A 218 -21.31 -1.21 9.84
CA ASN A 218 -20.44 -2.05 9.02
C ASN A 218 -20.09 -3.38 9.68
N ALA A 219 -19.84 -3.38 11.00
CA ALA A 219 -19.56 -4.61 11.78
C ALA A 219 -20.73 -5.61 11.73
N ARG A 220 -21.96 -5.13 11.92
CA ARG A 220 -23.17 -5.97 11.86
C ARG A 220 -23.42 -6.49 10.45
N THR A 221 -23.19 -5.65 9.45
CA THR A 221 -23.26 -6.06 8.04
C THR A 221 -22.26 -7.19 7.77
N CYS A 222 -20.99 -7.04 8.19
CA CYS A 222 -19.98 -8.09 8.02
C CYS A 222 -20.32 -9.36 8.79
N ALA A 223 -20.82 -9.25 10.04
CA ALA A 223 -21.28 -10.41 10.82
C ALA A 223 -22.43 -11.16 10.12
N ALA A 224 -23.39 -10.44 9.54
CA ALA A 224 -24.49 -11.04 8.79
C ALA A 224 -24.01 -11.76 7.52
N VAL A 225 -22.98 -11.22 6.83
CA VAL A 225 -22.35 -11.91 5.68
C VAL A 225 -21.63 -13.18 6.13
N MET A 226 -20.85 -13.13 7.22
CA MET A 226 -20.19 -14.33 7.76
C MET A 226 -21.19 -15.40 8.15
N ARG A 227 -22.29 -15.02 8.79
CA ARG A 227 -23.41 -15.94 9.12
C ARG A 227 -24.02 -16.55 7.86
N ALA A 228 -24.18 -15.77 6.80
CA ALA A 228 -24.66 -16.27 5.49
C ALA A 228 -23.68 -17.24 4.83
N LEU A 229 -22.39 -17.13 5.12
CA LEU A 229 -21.34 -18.06 4.67
C LEU A 229 -21.19 -19.30 5.56
N GLY A 230 -21.97 -19.41 6.65
CA GLY A 230 -22.01 -20.59 7.52
C GLY A 230 -21.06 -20.55 8.72
N TYR A 231 -20.51 -19.41 9.07
CA TYR A 231 -19.71 -19.28 10.30
C TYR A 231 -20.60 -19.34 11.56
N ASP A 232 -20.08 -19.96 12.62
CA ASP A 232 -20.72 -19.96 13.93
C ASP A 232 -20.57 -18.60 14.64
N GLU A 233 -21.46 -18.35 15.62
CA GLU A 233 -21.53 -17.06 16.33
C GLU A 233 -20.25 -16.75 17.14
N GLU A 234 -19.57 -17.78 17.66
CA GLU A 234 -18.33 -17.59 18.42
C GLU A 234 -17.21 -17.11 17.50
N THR A 235 -17.00 -17.76 16.37
CA THR A 235 -16.04 -17.33 15.32
C THR A 235 -16.36 -15.92 14.82
N ILE A 236 -17.64 -15.64 14.55
CA ILE A 236 -18.08 -14.30 14.12
C ILE A 236 -17.73 -13.25 15.17
N ALA A 237 -18.10 -13.50 16.44
CA ALA A 237 -17.83 -12.55 17.53
C ALA A 237 -16.33 -12.27 17.70
N VAL A 238 -15.49 -13.31 17.71
CA VAL A 238 -14.04 -13.16 17.84
C VAL A 238 -13.47 -12.35 16.67
N ARG A 239 -13.81 -12.69 15.42
CA ARG A 239 -13.28 -12.00 14.24
C ARG A 239 -13.77 -10.57 14.11
N ILE A 240 -15.06 -10.31 14.41
CA ILE A 240 -15.61 -8.96 14.39
C ILE A 240 -14.96 -8.09 15.48
N LEU A 241 -14.75 -8.61 16.69
CA LEU A 241 -14.02 -7.89 17.73
C LEU A 241 -12.61 -7.48 17.30
N GLN A 242 -11.93 -8.32 16.52
CA GLN A 242 -10.62 -7.99 15.95
C GLN A 242 -10.68 -6.83 14.92
N GLN A 243 -11.84 -6.56 14.32
CA GLN A 243 -12.06 -5.50 13.33
C GLN A 243 -12.66 -4.21 13.92
N THR A 244 -13.30 -4.30 15.10
CA THR A 244 -13.99 -3.16 15.74
C THR A 244 -13.08 -2.41 16.72
N HIS A 245 -11.86 -2.09 16.30
CA HIS A 245 -11.00 -1.23 17.11
C HIS A 245 -11.43 0.24 16.99
N GLU A 246 -11.50 0.91 18.11
CA GLU A 246 -11.79 2.35 18.20
C GLU A 246 -10.66 3.18 17.58
N THR A 247 -9.42 2.71 17.72
CA THR A 247 -8.22 3.34 17.17
C THR A 247 -7.68 2.50 16.02
N VAL A 248 -7.59 3.09 14.83
CA VAL A 248 -7.18 2.42 13.60
C VAL A 248 -6.19 3.28 12.81
N MET A 249 -5.26 2.62 12.12
CA MET A 249 -4.39 3.26 11.13
C MET A 249 -4.82 2.84 9.74
N LYS A 250 -5.36 3.77 8.99
CA LYS A 250 -5.78 3.56 7.60
C LYS A 250 -4.60 3.71 6.67
N ILE A 251 -4.39 2.74 5.78
CA ILE A 251 -3.28 2.70 4.83
C ILE A 251 -3.82 2.74 3.41
N ASN A 252 -3.58 3.83 2.70
CA ASN A 252 -3.99 4.02 1.32
C ASN A 252 -2.95 3.42 0.36
N LEU A 253 -3.20 2.20 -0.11
CA LEU A 253 -2.29 1.49 -1.01
C LEU A 253 -2.25 2.10 -2.42
N SER A 254 -3.31 2.81 -2.85
CA SER A 254 -3.29 3.58 -4.11
C SER A 254 -2.35 4.75 -4.02
N ALA A 255 -2.44 5.53 -2.95
CA ALA A 255 -1.54 6.66 -2.69
C ALA A 255 -0.09 6.21 -2.64
N LEU A 256 0.17 5.08 -1.99
CA LEU A 256 1.50 4.46 -1.93
C LEU A 256 2.05 4.16 -3.34
N VAL A 257 1.27 3.54 -4.20
CA VAL A 257 1.69 3.23 -5.59
C VAL A 257 1.83 4.50 -6.43
N ASP A 258 0.98 5.50 -6.23
CA ASP A 258 1.08 6.80 -6.93
C ASP A 258 2.38 7.54 -6.53
N ASN A 259 2.75 7.48 -5.26
CA ASN A 259 4.04 8.03 -4.80
C ASN A 259 5.23 7.27 -5.44
N VAL A 260 5.14 5.93 -5.58
CA VAL A 260 6.16 5.17 -6.34
C VAL A 260 6.26 5.69 -7.79
N ARG A 261 5.14 5.93 -8.47
CA ARG A 261 5.14 6.49 -9.85
C ARG A 261 5.81 7.85 -9.91
N TYR A 262 5.53 8.72 -8.93
CA TYR A 262 6.19 10.01 -8.83
C TYR A 262 7.71 9.87 -8.76
N PHE A 263 8.24 9.07 -7.83
CA PHE A 263 9.69 8.86 -7.71
C PHE A 263 10.26 8.13 -8.94
N ARG A 264 9.51 7.21 -9.55
CA ARG A 264 9.92 6.51 -10.77
C ARG A 264 10.08 7.48 -11.95
N SER A 265 9.35 8.60 -12.00
CA SER A 265 9.45 9.60 -13.06
C SER A 265 10.79 10.34 -13.11
N PHE A 266 11.57 10.34 -12.04
CA PHE A 266 12.94 10.89 -12.00
C PHE A 266 13.98 9.91 -12.54
N LEU A 267 13.64 8.63 -12.66
CA LEU A 267 14.59 7.57 -12.98
C LEU A 267 14.59 7.27 -14.48
N LYS A 268 15.77 6.92 -15.00
CA LYS A 268 15.91 6.38 -16.35
C LYS A 268 15.18 5.03 -16.44
N PRO A 269 14.75 4.61 -17.64
CA PRO A 269 14.02 3.35 -17.82
C PRO A 269 14.73 2.12 -17.24
N ASP A 270 16.06 2.05 -17.37
CA ASP A 270 16.88 0.92 -16.91
C ASP A 270 17.32 1.02 -15.45
N THR A 271 17.12 2.18 -14.79
CA THR A 271 17.46 2.33 -13.37
C THR A 271 16.47 1.57 -12.51
N LYS A 272 16.96 0.64 -11.70
CA LYS A 272 16.15 -0.15 -10.77
C LYS A 272 15.68 0.66 -9.57
N LEU A 273 14.56 0.28 -9.00
CA LEU A 273 14.00 0.91 -7.81
C LEU A 273 13.84 -0.11 -6.69
N THR A 274 14.49 0.15 -5.56
CA THR A 274 14.30 -0.57 -4.30
C THR A 274 13.36 0.21 -3.40
N CYS A 275 12.33 -0.44 -2.84
CA CYS A 275 11.47 0.16 -1.81
C CYS A 275 11.82 -0.35 -0.42
N MET A 276 11.94 0.58 0.55
CA MET A 276 12.23 0.25 1.94
C MET A 276 10.95 -0.10 2.69
N VAL A 277 10.83 -1.35 3.14
CA VAL A 277 9.67 -1.87 3.89
C VAL A 277 10.05 -2.39 5.29
N LYS A 278 11.23 -1.97 5.77
CA LYS A 278 11.72 -2.26 7.12
C LYS A 278 10.87 -1.62 8.22
N ALA A 279 11.05 -2.05 9.46
CA ALA A 279 10.34 -1.56 10.64
C ALA A 279 8.82 -1.62 10.44
N PHE A 280 8.32 -2.81 10.03
CA PHE A 280 6.92 -3.03 9.71
C PHE A 280 6.40 -2.07 8.61
N ALA A 281 7.19 -1.87 7.54
CA ALA A 281 6.96 -0.87 6.50
C ALA A 281 6.70 0.52 7.08
N TYR A 282 7.63 1.00 7.91
CA TYR A 282 7.51 2.27 8.66
C TYR A 282 6.21 2.35 9.48
N GLY A 283 5.79 1.24 10.06
CA GLY A 283 4.54 1.13 10.81
C GLY A 283 3.29 0.84 9.99
N ALA A 284 3.35 0.91 8.66
CA ALA A 284 2.21 0.72 7.77
C ALA A 284 1.81 -0.75 7.52
N GLY A 285 2.65 -1.72 7.92
CA GLY A 285 2.39 -3.15 7.70
C GLY A 285 3.15 -3.73 6.52
N SER A 286 4.17 -4.56 6.80
CA SER A 286 5.14 -5.05 5.82
C SER A 286 4.50 -5.85 4.69
N VAL A 287 3.59 -6.76 5.03
CA VAL A 287 3.04 -7.75 4.09
C VAL A 287 2.15 -7.09 3.04
N GLU A 288 1.14 -6.31 3.45
CA GLU A 288 0.18 -5.73 2.51
C GLU A 288 0.82 -4.60 1.67
N VAL A 289 1.71 -3.81 2.26
CA VAL A 289 2.52 -2.82 1.53
C VAL A 289 3.40 -3.52 0.48
N SER A 290 4.11 -4.59 0.84
CA SER A 290 4.97 -5.33 -0.11
C SER A 290 4.18 -6.02 -1.22
N LYS A 291 2.99 -6.57 -0.93
CA LYS A 291 2.09 -7.11 -1.96
C LYS A 291 1.64 -6.05 -2.95
N ALA A 292 1.26 -4.85 -2.46
CA ALA A 292 0.87 -3.74 -3.32
C ALA A 292 2.02 -3.27 -4.20
N LEU A 293 3.23 -3.18 -3.65
CA LEU A 293 4.45 -2.82 -4.38
C LEU A 293 4.78 -3.86 -5.45
N GLN A 294 4.77 -5.14 -5.12
CA GLN A 294 5.02 -6.23 -6.07
C GLN A 294 3.98 -6.24 -7.18
N ALA A 295 2.70 -6.15 -6.85
CA ALA A 295 1.60 -6.14 -7.82
C ALA A 295 1.63 -4.90 -8.75
N SER A 296 2.22 -3.78 -8.31
CA SER A 296 2.35 -2.57 -9.13
C SER A 296 3.23 -2.75 -10.36
N GLY A 297 4.18 -3.72 -10.33
CA GLY A 297 5.19 -3.90 -11.36
C GLY A 297 6.19 -2.74 -11.50
N LEU A 298 6.18 -1.77 -10.59
CA LEU A 298 7.03 -0.57 -10.64
C LEU A 298 8.31 -0.69 -9.82
N VAL A 299 8.44 -1.74 -9.01
CA VAL A 299 9.51 -1.95 -8.03
C VAL A 299 10.32 -3.18 -8.44
N ASP A 300 11.63 -3.10 -8.30
CA ASP A 300 12.56 -4.16 -8.68
C ASP A 300 13.08 -4.95 -7.49
N TYR A 301 13.22 -4.28 -6.33
CA TYR A 301 13.75 -4.83 -5.07
C TYR A 301 12.94 -4.32 -3.87
N LEU A 302 12.89 -5.13 -2.83
CA LEU A 302 12.51 -4.66 -1.48
C LEU A 302 13.73 -4.66 -0.58
N ALA A 303 13.70 -3.85 0.48
CA ALA A 303 14.73 -3.88 1.49
C ALA A 303 14.13 -3.78 2.90
N VAL A 304 14.62 -4.66 3.77
CA VAL A 304 14.23 -4.74 5.19
C VAL A 304 15.45 -4.58 6.09
N ALA A 305 15.25 -4.42 7.38
CA ALA A 305 16.38 -4.27 8.32
C ALA A 305 17.00 -5.62 8.66
N VAL A 306 16.22 -6.55 9.18
CA VAL A 306 16.67 -7.82 9.76
C VAL A 306 16.07 -9.03 9.04
N ALA A 307 16.64 -10.20 9.26
CA ALA A 307 16.26 -11.43 8.58
C ALA A 307 14.78 -11.81 8.77
N ASP A 308 14.25 -11.67 9.98
CA ASP A 308 12.87 -12.04 10.31
C ASP A 308 11.85 -11.28 9.47
N GLU A 309 12.08 -9.98 9.20
CA GLU A 309 11.22 -9.19 8.32
C GLU A 309 11.23 -9.76 6.89
N GLY A 310 12.39 -10.17 6.38
CA GLY A 310 12.51 -10.79 5.06
C GLY A 310 11.80 -12.14 4.97
N VAL A 311 11.92 -12.97 6.00
CA VAL A 311 11.24 -14.27 6.10
C VAL A 311 9.73 -14.12 6.16
N GLU A 312 9.23 -13.13 6.93
CA GLU A 312 7.79 -12.78 6.96
C GLU A 312 7.27 -12.50 5.55
N LEU A 313 8.00 -11.70 4.76
CA LEU A 313 7.64 -11.37 3.39
C LEU A 313 7.67 -12.58 2.46
N ARG A 314 8.69 -13.45 2.57
CA ARG A 314 8.75 -14.70 1.79
C ARG A 314 7.56 -15.61 2.08
N ARG A 315 7.23 -15.81 3.37
CA ARG A 315 6.06 -16.59 3.80
C ARG A 315 4.74 -16.01 3.28
N ALA A 316 4.68 -14.69 3.11
CA ALA A 316 3.53 -13.99 2.54
C ALA A 316 3.45 -14.05 1.00
N GLY A 317 4.39 -14.74 0.32
CA GLY A 317 4.39 -14.93 -1.14
C GLY A 317 5.09 -13.80 -1.92
N ILE A 318 5.92 -13.00 -1.28
CA ILE A 318 6.75 -12.00 -1.98
C ILE A 318 7.90 -12.70 -2.71
N THR A 319 7.99 -12.49 -4.02
CA THR A 319 9.00 -13.09 -4.91
C THR A 319 10.09 -12.11 -5.35
N LEU A 320 9.87 -10.80 -5.21
CA LEU A 320 10.90 -9.79 -5.50
C LEU A 320 12.18 -10.08 -4.69
N PRO A 321 13.37 -9.78 -5.21
CA PRO A 321 14.59 -9.80 -4.42
C PRO A 321 14.47 -8.93 -3.17
N ILE A 322 14.99 -9.40 -2.02
CA ILE A 322 14.91 -8.71 -0.73
C ILE A 322 16.31 -8.54 -0.14
N ILE A 323 16.70 -7.28 0.03
CA ILE A 323 17.98 -6.91 0.66
C ILE A 323 17.80 -6.84 2.17
N ILE A 324 18.67 -7.53 2.93
CA ILE A 324 18.77 -7.40 4.38
C ILE A 324 19.82 -6.35 4.69
N MET A 325 19.42 -5.21 5.25
CA MET A 325 20.29 -4.06 5.46
C MET A 325 21.25 -4.24 6.65
N ASP A 326 20.81 -4.92 7.71
CA ASP A 326 21.57 -5.18 8.94
C ASP A 326 21.50 -6.67 9.27
N PRO A 327 22.15 -7.54 8.44
CA PRO A 327 22.10 -8.99 8.64
C PRO A 327 22.86 -9.39 9.90
N GLU A 328 22.18 -10.09 10.79
CA GLU A 328 22.76 -10.64 12.00
C GLU A 328 23.59 -11.89 11.67
N VAL A 329 24.76 -12.01 12.31
CA VAL A 329 25.65 -13.17 12.12
C VAL A 329 24.92 -14.49 12.42
N ALA A 330 24.13 -14.52 13.48
CA ALA A 330 23.37 -15.71 13.90
C ALA A 330 22.22 -16.08 12.96
N ALA A 331 21.75 -15.13 12.13
CA ALA A 331 20.65 -15.34 11.20
C ALA A 331 21.12 -15.69 9.77
N MET A 332 22.41 -15.88 9.53
CA MET A 332 22.94 -16.06 8.19
C MET A 332 22.35 -17.31 7.50
N ASP A 333 22.18 -18.40 8.22
CA ASP A 333 21.53 -19.60 7.69
C ASP A 333 20.10 -19.33 7.24
N LEU A 334 19.34 -18.60 8.06
CA LEU A 334 17.96 -18.20 7.76
C LEU A 334 17.87 -17.31 6.52
N ILE A 335 18.83 -16.38 6.35
CA ILE A 335 18.96 -15.50 5.19
C ILE A 335 19.15 -16.34 3.92
N LEU A 336 20.10 -17.28 3.93
CA LEU A 336 20.42 -18.11 2.78
C LEU A 336 19.27 -19.06 2.41
N GLU A 337 18.64 -19.70 3.40
CA GLU A 337 17.54 -20.65 3.21
C GLU A 337 16.28 -20.00 2.62
N ASN A 338 16.11 -18.71 2.84
CA ASN A 338 14.95 -17.93 2.33
C ASN A 338 15.27 -17.09 1.09
N ASN A 339 16.41 -17.31 0.43
CA ASN A 339 16.85 -16.54 -0.74
C ASN A 339 16.79 -15.03 -0.49
N LEU A 340 17.33 -14.59 0.66
CA LEU A 340 17.47 -13.19 1.01
C LEU A 340 18.89 -12.73 0.70
N GLU A 341 19.07 -11.46 0.34
CA GLU A 341 20.33 -10.92 -0.14
C GLU A 341 20.99 -10.06 0.95
N PRO A 342 22.05 -10.55 1.64
CA PRO A 342 22.62 -9.82 2.77
C PRO A 342 23.50 -8.65 2.34
N ASN A 343 23.42 -7.55 3.09
CA ASN A 343 24.38 -6.47 3.08
C ASN A 343 25.69 -6.93 3.73
N VAL A 344 26.81 -6.59 3.11
CA VAL A 344 28.17 -6.87 3.61
C VAL A 344 28.88 -5.56 3.84
N TYR A 345 29.23 -5.26 5.07
CA TYR A 345 29.71 -3.97 5.51
C TYR A 345 31.02 -4.00 6.31
N SER A 346 31.60 -5.18 6.50
CA SER A 346 32.84 -5.37 7.26
C SER A 346 33.55 -6.66 6.85
N HIS A 347 34.84 -6.76 7.21
CA HIS A 347 35.63 -7.97 7.03
C HIS A 347 34.95 -9.20 7.66
N GLN A 348 34.35 -9.02 8.86
CA GLN A 348 33.67 -10.11 9.56
C GLN A 348 32.39 -10.53 8.83
N SER A 349 31.56 -9.58 8.37
CA SER A 349 30.32 -9.91 7.67
C SER A 349 30.59 -10.67 6.36
N LEU A 350 31.65 -10.29 5.61
CA LEU A 350 32.05 -11.04 4.41
C LEU A 350 32.51 -12.46 4.73
N LYS A 351 33.36 -12.64 5.73
CA LYS A 351 33.82 -13.97 6.15
C LYS A 351 32.64 -14.85 6.57
N THR A 352 31.68 -14.27 7.31
CA THR A 352 30.51 -15.01 7.80
C THR A 352 29.63 -15.51 6.66
N VAL A 353 29.30 -14.65 5.69
CA VAL A 353 28.44 -15.07 4.58
C VAL A 353 29.12 -16.10 3.68
N ILE A 354 30.41 -15.94 3.41
CA ILE A 354 31.19 -16.93 2.64
C ILE A 354 31.18 -18.27 3.35
N ALA A 355 31.54 -18.32 4.65
CA ALA A 355 31.59 -19.57 5.42
C ALA A 355 30.22 -20.26 5.51
N ALA A 356 29.12 -19.49 5.67
CA ALA A 356 27.79 -20.06 5.72
C ALA A 356 27.34 -20.61 4.33
N ALA A 357 27.67 -19.92 3.23
CA ALA A 357 27.39 -20.41 1.90
C ALA A 357 28.20 -21.68 1.56
N GLU A 358 29.51 -21.70 1.88
CA GLU A 358 30.39 -22.87 1.71
C GLU A 358 29.88 -24.08 2.51
N ALA A 359 29.48 -23.87 3.76
CA ALA A 359 28.95 -24.94 4.62
C ALA A 359 27.65 -25.58 4.05
N LYS A 360 26.89 -24.84 3.28
CA LYS A 360 25.67 -25.29 2.58
C LYS A 360 25.93 -25.74 1.13
N GLY A 361 27.17 -25.67 0.66
CA GLY A 361 27.51 -25.98 -0.73
C GLY A 361 26.88 -25.04 -1.76
N LEU A 362 26.59 -23.79 -1.37
CA LEU A 362 26.03 -22.78 -2.22
C LEU A 362 27.13 -22.04 -2.98
N GLU A 363 26.88 -21.70 -4.24
CA GLU A 363 27.72 -20.86 -5.07
C GLU A 363 26.93 -19.65 -5.58
N ASN A 364 27.66 -18.55 -5.81
CA ASN A 364 27.10 -17.31 -6.37
C ASN A 364 25.95 -16.69 -5.56
N VAL A 365 25.96 -16.82 -4.24
CA VAL A 365 24.98 -16.17 -3.37
C VAL A 365 25.09 -14.65 -3.56
N PRO A 366 24.00 -13.95 -3.94
CA PRO A 366 24.03 -12.51 -4.18
C PRO A 366 24.24 -11.75 -2.86
N ILE A 367 25.21 -10.84 -2.85
CA ILE A 367 25.50 -9.96 -1.72
C ILE A 367 25.58 -8.51 -2.17
N HIS A 368 25.38 -7.59 -1.22
CA HIS A 368 25.45 -6.14 -1.46
C HIS A 368 26.58 -5.53 -0.63
N ILE A 369 27.62 -5.01 -1.29
CA ILE A 369 28.77 -4.41 -0.61
C ILE A 369 28.45 -2.97 -0.22
N LYS A 370 28.63 -2.63 1.05
CA LYS A 370 28.44 -1.27 1.54
C LYS A 370 29.74 -0.53 1.70
N ILE A 371 29.82 0.66 1.11
CA ILE A 371 30.91 1.62 1.27
C ILE A 371 30.49 2.71 2.25
N ASP A 372 31.32 3.02 3.21
CA ASP A 372 31.14 4.22 4.05
C ASP A 372 31.79 5.42 3.37
N SER A 373 30.94 6.27 2.81
CA SER A 373 31.38 7.49 2.12
C SER A 373 31.27 8.75 2.97
N GLY A 374 31.10 8.60 4.30
CA GLY A 374 31.04 9.73 5.23
C GLY A 374 29.85 9.75 6.18
N MET A 375 29.05 8.68 6.24
CA MET A 375 28.00 8.54 7.25
C MET A 375 28.54 7.98 8.58
N HIS A 376 29.66 7.28 8.54
CA HIS A 376 30.37 6.69 9.69
C HIS A 376 29.51 5.78 10.56
N ARG A 377 28.67 4.95 9.88
CA ARG A 377 27.81 3.98 10.54
C ARG A 377 28.22 2.54 10.25
N LEU A 378 28.24 2.14 8.98
CA LEU A 378 28.64 0.83 8.49
C LEU A 378 29.22 0.97 7.07
N GLY A 379 30.16 0.13 6.71
CA GLY A 379 30.70 0.07 5.34
C GLY A 379 32.23 -0.02 5.32
N PHE A 380 32.76 -0.43 4.18
CA PHE A 380 34.19 -0.45 3.90
C PHE A 380 34.70 0.94 3.52
N TYR A 381 35.92 1.24 3.88
CA TYR A 381 36.65 2.40 3.42
C TYR A 381 37.48 2.08 2.17
N LYS A 382 38.04 3.10 1.56
CA LYS A 382 38.90 2.93 0.37
C LYS A 382 40.13 2.07 0.66
N GLU A 383 40.64 2.17 1.86
CA GLU A 383 41.80 1.42 2.35
C GLU A 383 41.52 -0.10 2.46
N ASP A 384 40.25 -0.49 2.60
CA ASP A 384 39.83 -1.88 2.64
C ASP A 384 39.72 -2.52 1.25
N MET A 385 39.67 -1.71 0.18
CA MET A 385 39.39 -2.18 -1.18
C MET A 385 40.37 -3.28 -1.67
N PRO A 386 41.69 -3.17 -1.46
CA PRO A 386 42.60 -4.23 -1.89
C PRO A 386 42.30 -5.58 -1.23
N TRP A 387 42.01 -5.59 0.06
CA TRP A 387 41.64 -6.80 0.78
C TRP A 387 40.29 -7.36 0.32
N LEU A 388 39.31 -6.49 0.13
CA LEU A 388 37.97 -6.87 -0.30
C LEU A 388 37.99 -7.51 -1.70
N ILE A 389 38.73 -6.91 -2.64
CA ILE A 389 38.90 -7.41 -4.00
C ILE A 389 39.60 -8.76 -4.00
N ASP A 390 40.73 -8.89 -3.28
CA ASP A 390 41.46 -10.16 -3.16
C ASP A 390 40.52 -11.25 -2.63
N ARG A 391 39.75 -10.97 -1.58
CA ARG A 391 38.86 -11.96 -1.00
C ARG A 391 37.71 -12.37 -1.92
N LEU A 392 37.14 -11.42 -2.68
CA LEU A 392 36.04 -11.68 -3.59
C LEU A 392 36.46 -12.42 -4.86
N THR A 393 37.68 -12.22 -5.34
CA THR A 393 38.20 -12.87 -6.56
C THR A 393 38.64 -14.32 -6.32
N HIS A 394 38.96 -14.72 -5.10
CA HIS A 394 39.48 -16.05 -4.75
C HIS A 394 38.45 -16.97 -4.08
N GLN A 395 37.15 -16.74 -4.35
CA GLN A 395 36.07 -17.59 -3.83
C GLN A 395 34.93 -17.69 -4.86
N LYS A 396 34.01 -18.66 -4.70
CA LYS A 396 32.84 -18.88 -5.54
C LYS A 396 31.52 -18.88 -4.78
N ALA A 397 31.58 -18.85 -3.45
CA ALA A 397 30.41 -18.95 -2.58
C ALA A 397 29.44 -17.78 -2.77
N VAL A 398 29.98 -16.57 -2.97
CA VAL A 398 29.17 -15.34 -3.13
C VAL A 398 29.50 -14.59 -4.42
N CYS A 399 28.51 -13.83 -4.94
CA CYS A 399 28.69 -12.86 -6.02
C CYS A 399 28.18 -11.48 -5.59
N VAL A 400 28.87 -10.43 -6.00
CA VAL A 400 28.48 -9.05 -5.69
C VAL A 400 27.37 -8.61 -6.63
N ALA A 401 26.13 -8.59 -6.15
CA ALA A 401 24.98 -8.09 -6.91
C ALA A 401 25.02 -6.55 -7.04
N SER A 402 25.41 -5.88 -5.96
CA SER A 402 25.58 -4.43 -5.97
C SER A 402 26.63 -3.92 -4.98
N VAL A 403 27.08 -2.69 -5.25
CA VAL A 403 27.85 -1.87 -4.30
C VAL A 403 27.06 -0.59 -4.02
N PHE A 404 27.00 -0.17 -2.75
CA PHE A 404 26.19 0.98 -2.37
C PHE A 404 26.77 1.79 -1.20
N SER A 405 26.27 3.02 -1.07
CA SER A 405 26.50 3.87 0.09
C SER A 405 25.19 4.54 0.53
N HIS A 406 25.26 5.47 1.48
CA HIS A 406 24.10 6.21 1.98
C HIS A 406 24.43 7.69 2.16
N LEU A 407 23.60 8.54 1.56
CA LEU A 407 23.74 9.99 1.67
C LEU A 407 23.27 10.45 3.06
N ALA A 408 24.09 11.22 3.74
CA ALA A 408 23.83 11.67 5.11
C ALA A 408 23.20 13.07 5.20
N GLY A 409 23.30 13.87 4.13
CA GLY A 409 22.83 15.27 4.11
C GLY A 409 22.09 15.63 2.83
N SER A 410 21.53 14.66 2.10
CA SER A 410 20.87 14.91 0.81
C SER A 410 19.53 15.64 0.92
N ASP A 411 18.96 15.76 2.10
CA ASP A 411 17.70 16.41 2.43
C ASP A 411 17.85 17.94 2.67
N GLU A 412 19.05 18.44 2.96
CA GLU A 412 19.28 19.84 3.26
C GLU A 412 20.29 20.48 2.28
N ALA A 413 19.91 21.61 1.69
CA ALA A 413 20.74 22.30 0.69
C ALA A 413 22.11 22.76 1.22
N GLN A 414 22.21 23.08 2.51
CA GLN A 414 23.49 23.48 3.12
C GLN A 414 24.56 22.38 3.09
N PHE A 415 24.16 21.11 2.90
CA PHE A 415 25.04 19.94 2.83
C PHE A 415 25.29 19.43 1.40
N ASP A 416 24.93 20.20 0.36
CA ASP A 416 25.04 19.74 -1.03
C ASP A 416 26.51 19.46 -1.43
N GLU A 417 27.45 20.28 -1.02
CA GLU A 417 28.87 20.04 -1.29
C GLU A 417 29.38 18.75 -0.62
N PHE A 418 28.99 18.53 0.64
CA PHE A 418 29.29 17.29 1.36
C PHE A 418 28.66 16.08 0.66
N THR A 419 27.41 16.19 0.25
CA THR A 419 26.68 15.14 -0.47
C THR A 419 27.37 14.78 -1.79
N LEU A 420 27.82 15.78 -2.55
CA LEU A 420 28.61 15.57 -3.77
C LEU A 420 29.96 14.92 -3.47
N GLY A 421 30.57 15.27 -2.35
CA GLY A 421 31.80 14.63 -1.84
C GLY A 421 31.58 13.14 -1.56
N GLN A 422 30.49 12.78 -0.87
CA GLN A 422 30.10 11.39 -0.62
C GLN A 422 29.91 10.60 -1.93
N ILE A 423 29.24 11.21 -2.92
CA ILE A 423 29.00 10.58 -4.22
C ILE A 423 30.31 10.29 -4.94
N ARG A 424 31.23 11.27 -5.02
CA ARG A 424 32.54 11.09 -5.67
C ARG A 424 33.39 10.02 -5.01
N TYR A 425 33.43 10.01 -3.68
CA TYR A 425 34.15 8.99 -2.93
C TYR A 425 33.60 7.59 -3.18
N PHE A 426 32.28 7.44 -3.07
CA PHE A 426 31.58 6.20 -3.35
C PHE A 426 31.86 5.71 -4.77
N ASP A 427 31.71 6.56 -5.76
CA ASP A 427 31.89 6.20 -7.17
C ASP A 427 33.32 5.73 -7.44
N SER A 428 34.31 6.37 -6.84
CA SER A 428 35.73 5.95 -6.92
C SER A 428 35.94 4.52 -6.40
N CYS A 429 35.38 4.16 -5.22
CA CYS A 429 35.49 2.83 -4.65
C CYS A 429 34.71 1.80 -5.48
N ALA A 430 33.51 2.17 -5.93
CA ALA A 430 32.66 1.28 -6.72
C ALA A 430 33.28 0.94 -8.09
N GLU A 431 33.92 1.92 -8.77
CA GLU A 431 34.62 1.69 -10.03
C GLU A 431 35.86 0.80 -9.87
N GLU A 432 36.58 0.93 -8.76
CA GLU A 432 37.71 0.06 -8.44
C GLU A 432 37.26 -1.40 -8.28
N LEU A 433 36.18 -1.62 -7.52
CA LEU A 433 35.59 -2.94 -7.33
C LEU A 433 35.06 -3.52 -8.65
N LYS A 434 34.33 -2.71 -9.43
CA LYS A 434 33.75 -3.11 -10.72
C LYS A 434 34.79 -3.51 -11.77
N LYS A 435 35.94 -2.84 -11.80
CA LYS A 435 37.05 -3.17 -12.69
C LYS A 435 37.76 -4.47 -12.31
N SER A 436 37.71 -4.85 -11.03
CA SER A 436 38.43 -6.01 -10.50
C SER A 436 37.62 -7.31 -10.59
N LEU A 437 36.30 -7.22 -10.77
CA LEU A 437 35.42 -8.37 -10.89
C LEU A 437 34.99 -8.55 -12.35
N SER A 438 34.87 -9.81 -12.81
CA SER A 438 34.65 -10.17 -14.21
C SER A 438 33.17 -10.17 -14.62
N TYR A 439 32.27 -9.70 -13.78
CA TYR A 439 30.83 -9.68 -13.97
C TYR A 439 30.21 -8.31 -13.63
N PRO A 440 29.02 -8.00 -14.17
CA PRO A 440 28.36 -6.72 -13.91
C PRO A 440 27.96 -6.55 -12.45
N ILE A 441 28.20 -5.37 -11.90
CA ILE A 441 27.80 -4.98 -10.53
C ILE A 441 26.98 -3.69 -10.60
N MET A 442 25.84 -3.65 -9.93
CA MET A 442 25.01 -2.45 -9.82
C MET A 442 25.60 -1.47 -8.80
N LYS A 443 25.51 -0.17 -9.09
CA LYS A 443 25.86 0.91 -8.16
C LYS A 443 24.59 1.62 -7.68
N HIS A 444 24.50 1.94 -6.38
CA HIS A 444 23.40 2.76 -5.87
C HIS A 444 23.77 3.57 -4.63
N ILE A 445 23.32 4.83 -4.58
CA ILE A 445 23.57 5.73 -3.45
C ILE A 445 22.33 6.54 -3.05
N CYS A 446 21.50 6.96 -4.01
CA CYS A 446 20.35 7.83 -3.77
C CYS A 446 19.31 7.18 -2.84
N ASN A 447 18.96 7.90 -1.75
CA ASN A 447 17.78 7.70 -0.93
C ASN A 447 16.59 8.53 -1.50
N SER A 448 15.48 8.69 -0.79
CA SER A 448 14.33 9.48 -1.26
C SER A 448 14.73 10.91 -1.65
N ALA A 449 15.44 11.64 -0.79
CA ALA A 449 15.93 12.98 -1.08
C ALA A 449 16.91 12.99 -2.25
N GLY A 450 17.80 11.99 -2.32
CA GLY A 450 18.75 11.84 -3.42
C GLY A 450 18.07 11.62 -4.76
N ILE A 451 16.94 10.93 -4.82
CA ILE A 451 16.16 10.76 -6.05
C ILE A 451 15.61 12.10 -6.54
N GLU A 452 15.07 12.92 -5.66
CA GLU A 452 14.50 14.22 -6.03
C GLU A 452 15.55 15.27 -6.35
N ARG A 453 16.64 15.37 -5.54
CA ARG A 453 17.59 16.47 -5.60
C ARG A 453 18.87 16.17 -6.40
N PHE A 454 19.22 14.88 -6.53
CA PHE A 454 20.47 14.42 -7.14
C PHE A 454 20.22 13.31 -8.17
N SER A 455 19.12 13.37 -8.93
CA SER A 455 18.71 12.34 -9.90
C SER A 455 19.75 12.03 -10.97
N GLN A 456 20.65 12.98 -11.29
CA GLN A 456 21.78 12.76 -12.20
C GLN A 456 22.76 11.68 -11.69
N TYR A 457 22.76 11.37 -10.38
CA TYR A 457 23.59 10.33 -9.74
C TYR A 457 22.80 9.06 -9.37
N GLN A 458 21.71 8.77 -10.08
CA GLN A 458 20.85 7.60 -9.83
C GLN A 458 21.57 6.26 -10.05
N PHE A 459 22.68 6.24 -10.80
CA PHE A 459 23.43 5.06 -11.17
C PHE A 459 22.52 3.93 -11.71
N ASP A 460 22.74 2.67 -11.25
CA ASP A 460 21.99 1.52 -11.73
C ASP A 460 20.72 1.24 -10.88
N MET A 461 20.65 1.81 -9.64
CA MET A 461 19.52 1.59 -8.74
C MET A 461 19.37 2.75 -7.74
N CYS A 462 18.15 3.01 -7.30
CA CYS A 462 17.82 3.94 -6.22
C CYS A 462 17.03 3.27 -5.10
N ARG A 463 17.05 3.85 -3.89
CA ARG A 463 16.34 3.33 -2.72
C ARG A 463 15.30 4.32 -2.22
N LEU A 464 14.03 4.02 -2.45
CA LEU A 464 12.90 4.82 -1.99
C LEU A 464 12.52 4.42 -0.56
N GLY A 465 12.67 5.34 0.37
CA GLY A 465 12.31 5.19 1.78
C GLY A 465 11.06 5.99 2.13
N ILE A 466 11.23 7.08 2.88
CA ILE A 466 10.11 7.87 3.42
C ILE A 466 9.24 8.51 2.33
N GLY A 467 9.80 8.80 1.16
CA GLY A 467 9.03 9.30 0.02
C GLY A 467 7.89 8.38 -0.41
N LEU A 468 8.05 7.05 -0.20
CA LEU A 468 7.01 6.07 -0.42
C LEU A 468 5.74 6.39 0.39
N TYR A 469 5.90 6.91 1.60
CA TYR A 469 4.83 7.22 2.55
C TYR A 469 4.28 8.64 2.44
N GLY A 470 4.68 9.41 1.42
CA GLY A 470 4.09 10.69 1.09
C GLY A 470 4.93 11.92 1.48
N PHE A 471 6.24 11.77 1.64
CA PHE A 471 7.13 12.87 2.01
C PHE A 471 8.08 13.25 0.86
N SER A 472 8.05 14.52 0.47
CA SER A 472 8.92 15.11 -0.55
C SER A 472 9.91 16.10 0.08
N PHE A 473 11.13 16.14 -0.44
CA PHE A 473 12.20 17.06 -0.02
C PHE A 473 12.32 18.28 -0.94
N VAL A 474 11.47 18.34 -1.98
CA VAL A 474 11.41 19.49 -2.91
C VAL A 474 10.04 20.17 -2.91
N GLY A 475 9.19 19.85 -1.93
CA GLY A 475 7.87 20.46 -1.77
C GLY A 475 6.80 19.95 -2.74
N ALA A 476 7.00 18.76 -3.33
CA ALA A 476 5.96 18.13 -4.14
C ALA A 476 4.79 17.69 -3.27
N ASN A 477 3.57 17.88 -3.77
CA ASN A 477 2.36 17.44 -3.10
C ASN A 477 2.13 15.94 -3.36
N LEU A 478 2.78 15.10 -2.55
CA LEU A 478 2.59 13.65 -2.56
C LEU A 478 1.29 13.27 -1.86
N ARG A 479 0.75 12.09 -2.20
CA ARG A 479 -0.46 11.60 -1.56
C ARG A 479 -0.17 11.08 -0.16
N ASN A 480 -1.04 11.42 0.80
CA ASN A 480 -0.99 10.87 2.15
C ASN A 480 -1.30 9.35 2.11
N VAL A 481 -0.40 8.56 2.71
CA VAL A 481 -0.54 7.09 2.75
C VAL A 481 -1.16 6.63 4.06
N CYS A 482 -0.81 7.27 5.17
CA CYS A 482 -1.14 6.83 6.52
C CYS A 482 -2.01 7.85 7.23
N THR A 483 -3.18 7.41 7.73
CA THR A 483 -4.06 8.22 8.58
C THR A 483 -4.34 7.46 9.88
N LEU A 484 -4.05 8.05 11.03
CA LEU A 484 -4.38 7.50 12.34
C LEU A 484 -5.64 8.17 12.86
N GLU A 485 -6.66 7.36 13.08
CA GLU A 485 -7.96 7.81 13.59
C GLU A 485 -8.32 7.06 14.87
N THR A 486 -9.12 7.73 15.71
CA THR A 486 -9.78 7.14 16.86
C THR A 486 -11.20 7.70 16.97
N THR A 487 -11.94 7.36 18.03
CA THR A 487 -13.30 7.86 18.27
C THR A 487 -13.42 8.55 19.62
N ILE A 488 -14.50 9.28 19.83
CA ILE A 488 -14.83 9.86 21.13
C ILE A 488 -15.59 8.84 21.98
N LEU A 489 -15.06 8.47 23.15
CA LEU A 489 -15.73 7.59 24.11
C LEU A 489 -16.80 8.32 24.93
N SER A 490 -16.48 9.50 25.41
CA SER A 490 -17.40 10.30 26.24
C SER A 490 -17.12 11.79 26.13
N VAL A 491 -18.16 12.58 26.36
CA VAL A 491 -18.07 14.05 26.38
C VAL A 491 -18.70 14.54 27.67
N LYS A 492 -18.06 15.49 28.35
CA LYS A 492 -18.58 16.10 29.61
C LYS A 492 -18.15 17.56 29.72
N THR A 493 -18.97 18.37 30.39
CA THR A 493 -18.60 19.72 30.79
C THR A 493 -17.82 19.65 32.09
N VAL A 494 -16.63 20.23 32.13
CA VAL A 494 -15.78 20.38 33.31
C VAL A 494 -15.78 21.86 33.71
N LYS A 495 -16.00 22.15 34.98
CA LYS A 495 -16.20 23.51 35.48
C LYS A 495 -14.88 24.26 35.67
N ALA A 496 -14.96 25.59 35.61
CA ALA A 496 -13.86 26.47 36.00
C ALA A 496 -13.35 26.13 37.41
N GLY A 497 -12.04 26.14 37.59
CA GLY A 497 -11.36 25.79 38.84
C GLY A 497 -11.05 24.29 38.99
N GLU A 498 -11.70 23.39 38.23
CA GLU A 498 -11.39 21.96 38.22
C GLU A 498 -10.10 21.67 37.45
N THR A 499 -9.57 20.46 37.64
CA THR A 499 -8.33 20.00 37.03
C THR A 499 -8.54 18.72 36.20
N ILE A 500 -7.72 18.51 35.14
CA ILE A 500 -7.87 17.39 34.23
C ILE A 500 -6.67 16.45 34.35
N GLY A 501 -6.95 15.15 34.43
CA GLY A 501 -5.99 14.05 34.30
C GLY A 501 -5.02 13.90 35.49
N TYR A 502 -4.06 12.98 35.27
CA TYR A 502 -3.01 12.68 36.24
C TYR A 502 -2.14 13.90 36.55
N GLY A 503 -1.75 14.05 37.81
CA GLY A 503 -0.91 15.15 38.30
C GLY A 503 -1.62 16.50 38.39
N ARG A 504 -2.87 16.59 37.89
CA ARG A 504 -3.69 17.81 38.00
C ARG A 504 -3.01 19.06 37.40
N HIS A 505 -2.18 18.87 36.34
CA HIS A 505 -1.40 19.94 35.77
C HIS A 505 -2.24 20.93 34.94
N THR A 506 -3.31 20.49 34.30
CA THR A 506 -4.24 21.35 33.59
C THR A 506 -5.35 21.79 34.52
N LYS A 507 -5.33 23.07 34.95
CA LYS A 507 -6.42 23.71 35.73
C LYS A 507 -7.23 24.62 34.81
N LEU A 508 -8.53 24.42 34.75
CA LEU A 508 -9.43 25.22 33.91
C LEU A 508 -9.71 26.59 34.52
N THR A 509 -9.67 27.63 33.71
CA THR A 509 -10.01 29.01 34.07
C THR A 509 -11.46 29.36 33.75
N GLU A 510 -12.10 28.57 32.88
CA GLU A 510 -13.51 28.68 32.47
C GLU A 510 -14.09 27.28 32.22
N ASP A 511 -15.42 27.19 32.10
CA ASP A 511 -16.10 25.93 31.78
C ASP A 511 -15.66 25.44 30.40
N ARG A 512 -15.28 24.17 30.29
CA ARG A 512 -14.83 23.52 29.06
C ARG A 512 -15.59 22.23 28.80
N VAL A 513 -15.75 21.91 27.53
CA VAL A 513 -16.28 20.62 27.08
C VAL A 513 -15.12 19.70 26.76
N ILE A 514 -14.96 18.66 27.56
CA ILE A 514 -13.84 17.72 27.47
C ILE A 514 -14.33 16.39 26.96
N ALA A 515 -13.65 15.87 25.92
CA ALA A 515 -13.86 14.53 25.38
C ALA A 515 -12.71 13.59 25.78
N VAL A 516 -13.03 12.30 25.91
CA VAL A 516 -12.06 11.23 26.15
C VAL A 516 -11.95 10.40 24.87
N ILE A 517 -10.74 10.13 24.44
CA ILE A 517 -10.41 9.32 23.27
C ILE A 517 -9.58 8.10 23.67
N PRO A 518 -9.84 6.89 23.09
CA PRO A 518 -9.16 5.63 23.44
C PRO A 518 -7.82 5.46 22.68
N ILE A 519 -6.94 6.44 22.85
CA ILE A 519 -5.57 6.38 22.36
C ILE A 519 -4.63 6.97 23.41
N GLY A 520 -3.53 6.27 23.68
CA GLY A 520 -2.54 6.70 24.64
C GLY A 520 -1.10 6.38 24.20
N TYR A 521 -0.14 6.56 25.11
CA TYR A 521 1.26 6.35 24.75
C TYR A 521 1.61 4.88 24.45
N ALA A 522 0.81 3.90 24.89
CA ALA A 522 0.97 2.50 24.51
C ALA A 522 0.52 2.22 23.06
N ASP A 523 -0.24 3.14 22.45
CA ASP A 523 -0.62 3.09 21.04
C ASP A 523 0.37 3.84 20.14
N GLY A 524 1.30 4.60 20.75
CA GLY A 524 2.22 5.48 20.05
C GLY A 524 1.81 6.96 20.06
N PHE A 525 0.77 7.32 20.81
CA PHE A 525 0.39 8.73 21.02
C PHE A 525 1.30 9.37 22.07
N ASP A 526 2.28 10.14 21.61
CA ASP A 526 3.39 10.60 22.43
C ASP A 526 2.93 11.40 23.67
N ARG A 527 3.53 11.11 24.82
CA ARG A 527 3.18 11.77 26.09
C ARG A 527 3.56 13.26 26.12
N ARG A 528 4.47 13.70 25.24
CA ARG A 528 4.82 15.13 25.04
C ARG A 528 3.67 15.96 24.48
N PHE A 529 2.63 15.34 23.92
CA PHE A 529 1.39 16.04 23.55
C PHE A 529 0.54 16.51 24.73
N SER A 530 0.85 16.10 25.96
CA SER A 530 0.15 16.50 27.18
C SER A 530 0.06 18.01 27.35
N ASN A 531 -0.97 18.47 28.06
CA ASN A 531 -1.09 19.84 28.55
C ASN A 531 -0.93 20.92 27.46
N TYR A 532 -1.73 20.82 26.40
CA TYR A 532 -1.70 21.69 25.21
C TYR A 532 -0.45 21.55 24.33
N GLY A 533 0.38 20.52 24.55
CA GLY A 533 1.54 20.23 23.70
C GLY A 533 1.17 19.72 22.31
N GLY A 534 -0.03 19.14 22.14
CA GLY A 534 -0.53 18.63 20.86
C GLY A 534 -2.01 18.94 20.65
N SER A 535 -2.48 18.59 19.44
CA SER A 535 -3.88 18.71 19.03
C SER A 535 -4.29 17.54 18.18
N VAL A 536 -5.58 17.28 18.07
CA VAL A 536 -6.23 16.35 17.14
C VAL A 536 -7.32 17.11 16.37
N TYR A 537 -7.87 16.49 15.32
CA TYR A 537 -8.90 17.12 14.50
C TYR A 537 -10.24 16.41 14.68
N VAL A 538 -11.27 17.20 15.00
CA VAL A 538 -12.63 16.72 15.28
C VAL A 538 -13.65 17.66 14.64
N ARG A 539 -14.56 17.13 13.80
CA ARG A 539 -15.69 17.89 13.22
C ARG A 539 -15.29 19.27 12.65
N GLY A 540 -14.22 19.34 11.90
CA GLY A 540 -13.77 20.57 11.27
C GLY A 540 -12.92 21.49 12.16
N LYS A 541 -12.54 21.06 13.38
CA LYS A 541 -11.77 21.86 14.32
C LYS A 541 -10.56 21.13 14.89
N ARG A 542 -9.50 21.88 15.13
CA ARG A 542 -8.35 21.42 15.90
C ARG A 542 -8.66 21.53 17.38
N CYS A 543 -8.60 20.41 18.09
CA CYS A 543 -8.92 20.25 19.50
C CYS A 543 -7.64 19.94 20.27
N PRO A 544 -7.21 20.79 21.22
CA PRO A 544 -5.97 20.57 21.96
C PRO A 544 -6.10 19.39 22.93
N VAL A 545 -4.98 18.71 23.16
CA VAL A 545 -4.84 17.69 24.21
C VAL A 545 -4.72 18.38 25.56
N VAL A 546 -5.54 18.01 26.54
CA VAL A 546 -5.57 18.58 27.87
C VAL A 546 -5.29 17.51 28.93
N GLY A 547 -4.64 17.90 30.02
CA GLY A 547 -4.14 16.94 31.01
C GLY A 547 -2.99 16.08 30.42
N ASN A 548 -2.54 15.12 31.21
CA ASN A 548 -1.50 14.18 30.79
C ASN A 548 -2.08 13.08 29.91
N VAL A 549 -1.44 12.77 28.78
CA VAL A 549 -1.72 11.56 27.98
C VAL A 549 -1.49 10.34 28.87
N CYS A 550 -2.50 9.47 28.96
CA CYS A 550 -2.45 8.24 29.74
C CYS A 550 -1.91 7.07 28.90
N MET A 551 -1.84 5.87 29.49
CA MET A 551 -1.37 4.68 28.77
C MET A 551 -2.26 4.35 27.59
N ASP A 552 -3.59 4.36 27.78
CA ASP A 552 -4.59 3.89 26.82
C ASP A 552 -5.62 4.95 26.42
N GLN A 553 -5.55 6.16 26.99
CA GLN A 553 -6.53 7.22 26.79
C GLN A 553 -5.88 8.60 26.80
N ALA A 554 -6.52 9.55 26.15
CA ALA A 554 -6.20 10.97 26.25
C ALA A 554 -7.48 11.80 26.37
N MET A 555 -7.34 13.01 26.92
CA MET A 555 -8.42 14.00 27.03
C MET A 555 -8.14 15.15 26.06
N ILE A 556 -9.18 15.61 25.40
CA ILE A 556 -9.13 16.72 24.42
C ILE A 556 -10.20 17.76 24.75
N ASP A 557 -9.87 19.02 24.55
CA ASP A 557 -10.84 20.13 24.68
C ASP A 557 -11.60 20.30 23.38
N VAL A 558 -12.87 19.91 23.38
CA VAL A 558 -13.77 19.99 22.21
C VAL A 558 -14.75 21.15 22.32
N THR A 559 -14.46 22.14 23.15
CA THR A 559 -15.33 23.31 23.34
C THR A 559 -15.61 23.99 22.01
N GLY A 560 -16.89 24.10 21.67
CA GLY A 560 -17.36 24.68 20.40
C GLY A 560 -17.21 23.80 19.16
N ALA A 561 -16.83 22.52 19.28
CA ALA A 561 -16.78 21.57 18.17
C ALA A 561 -18.09 20.78 17.97
N ASP A 562 -19.09 20.93 18.84
CA ASP A 562 -20.35 20.13 18.87
C ASP A 562 -20.07 18.61 18.76
N ALA A 563 -19.02 18.17 19.46
CA ALA A 563 -18.53 16.80 19.43
C ALA A 563 -19.41 15.87 20.29
N ARG A 564 -19.54 14.62 19.86
CA ARG A 564 -20.39 13.59 20.48
C ARG A 564 -19.64 12.27 20.58
N PRO A 565 -20.03 11.39 21.54
CA PRO A 565 -19.52 10.02 21.55
C PRO A 565 -19.74 9.33 20.19
N GLY A 566 -18.70 8.63 19.71
CA GLY A 566 -18.67 7.98 18.39
C GLY A 566 -18.16 8.86 17.23
N ASP A 567 -17.98 10.18 17.42
CA ASP A 567 -17.37 11.03 16.40
C ASP A 567 -15.91 10.61 16.14
N ILE A 568 -15.51 10.67 14.86
CA ILE A 568 -14.14 10.36 14.45
C ILE A 568 -13.20 11.49 14.85
N VAL A 569 -12.03 11.11 15.34
CA VAL A 569 -10.93 11.97 15.73
C VAL A 569 -9.71 11.62 14.87
N GLU A 570 -9.28 12.51 14.00
CA GLU A 570 -8.02 12.36 13.26
C GLU A 570 -6.85 12.79 14.16
N VAL A 571 -5.94 11.83 14.40
CA VAL A 571 -4.72 12.06 15.20
C VAL A 571 -3.60 12.58 14.30
N PHE A 572 -3.43 11.94 13.15
CA PHE A 572 -2.65 12.45 12.02
C PHE A 572 -3.22 11.97 10.70
N GLY A 573 -3.06 12.77 9.64
CA GLY A 573 -3.61 12.49 8.33
C GLY A 573 -3.63 13.75 7.46
N GLU A 574 -4.75 13.98 6.80
CA GLU A 574 -4.92 15.10 5.88
C GLU A 574 -4.98 16.45 6.60
N HIS A 575 -5.74 16.53 7.74
CA HIS A 575 -5.95 17.77 8.49
C HIS A 575 -4.90 17.99 9.60
N MET A 576 -4.21 16.92 9.98
CA MET A 576 -3.14 16.91 10.98
C MET A 576 -1.86 16.32 10.36
N PRO A 577 -1.11 17.09 9.57
CA PRO A 577 0.09 16.59 8.89
C PRO A 577 1.15 16.07 9.85
N LEU A 578 1.74 14.91 9.52
CA LEU A 578 2.82 14.29 10.32
C LEU A 578 4.02 15.21 10.52
N THR A 579 4.32 16.07 9.55
CA THR A 579 5.40 17.07 9.65
C THR A 579 5.17 18.03 10.79
N GLU A 580 3.92 18.53 10.94
CA GLU A 580 3.56 19.44 12.03
C GLU A 580 3.70 18.76 13.40
N LEU A 581 3.30 17.47 13.50
CA LEU A 581 3.47 16.72 14.74
C LEU A 581 4.95 16.48 15.05
N ALA A 582 5.75 16.16 14.05
CA ALA A 582 7.19 15.98 14.20
C ALA A 582 7.87 17.25 14.70
N ASP A 583 7.56 18.40 14.12
CA ASP A 583 8.07 19.70 14.54
C ASP A 583 7.72 20.02 16.00
N LYS A 584 6.47 19.78 16.40
CA LYS A 584 6.02 19.98 17.78
C LYS A 584 6.74 19.09 18.78
N LEU A 585 7.07 17.88 18.40
CA LEU A 585 7.78 16.91 19.24
C LEU A 585 9.31 17.07 19.20
N GLY A 586 9.84 17.90 18.29
CA GLY A 586 11.28 18.01 18.04
C GLY A 586 11.88 16.72 17.50
N THR A 587 11.18 16.04 16.58
CA THR A 587 11.59 14.78 15.99
C THR A 587 11.30 14.74 14.48
N ILE A 588 11.35 13.56 13.87
CA ILE A 588 11.14 13.33 12.45
C ILE A 588 9.89 12.46 12.21
N THR A 589 9.28 12.61 11.03
CA THR A 589 8.08 11.86 10.64
C THR A 589 8.25 10.34 10.70
N TYR A 590 9.47 9.84 10.47
CA TYR A 590 9.83 8.42 10.61
C TYR A 590 9.52 7.87 12.01
N GLU A 591 9.91 8.62 13.06
CA GLU A 591 9.72 8.18 14.43
C GLU A 591 8.24 8.09 14.78
N ILE A 592 7.44 9.08 14.36
CA ILE A 592 5.98 9.07 14.61
C ILE A 592 5.32 7.87 13.93
N LEU A 593 5.61 7.62 12.66
CA LEU A 593 5.04 6.48 11.94
C LEU A 593 5.42 5.14 12.58
N THR A 594 6.71 4.96 12.89
CA THR A 594 7.22 3.70 13.45
C THR A 594 6.83 3.49 14.90
N SER A 595 6.47 4.56 15.64
CA SER A 595 6.02 4.47 17.04
C SER A 595 4.58 3.95 17.17
N VAL A 596 3.76 4.00 16.11
CA VAL A 596 2.40 3.47 16.16
C VAL A 596 2.44 1.97 16.45
N SER A 597 1.98 1.60 17.63
CA SER A 597 2.03 0.24 18.16
C SER A 597 1.33 -0.77 17.24
N ARG A 598 1.82 -2.00 17.20
CA ARG A 598 1.18 -3.10 16.46
C ARG A 598 -0.21 -3.46 16.99
N ARG A 599 -0.58 -3.05 18.20
CA ARG A 599 -1.93 -3.23 18.74
C ARG A 599 -2.96 -2.30 18.09
N VAL A 600 -2.54 -1.17 17.50
CA VAL A 600 -3.39 -0.34 16.61
C VAL A 600 -3.63 -1.11 15.33
N GLN A 601 -4.88 -1.33 14.98
CA GLN A 601 -5.21 -2.10 13.78
C GLN A 601 -4.91 -1.31 12.51
N ARG A 602 -4.31 -1.99 11.49
CA ARG A 602 -4.11 -1.43 10.15
C ARG A 602 -5.27 -1.83 9.25
N ILE A 603 -5.88 -0.83 8.61
CA ILE A 603 -6.94 -1.02 7.61
C ILE A 603 -6.38 -0.59 6.27
N TYR A 604 -6.24 -1.55 5.36
CA TYR A 604 -5.71 -1.29 4.03
C TYR A 604 -6.85 -1.07 3.05
N PHE A 605 -6.71 -0.04 2.21
CA PHE A 605 -7.71 0.25 1.20
C PHE A 605 -7.07 0.80 -0.08
N TYR A 606 -7.85 0.76 -1.15
CA TYR A 606 -7.51 1.33 -2.44
C TYR A 606 -8.58 2.37 -2.82
N GLU A 607 -8.16 3.56 -3.25
CA GLU A 607 -9.01 4.64 -3.80
C GLU A 607 -9.04 4.66 -5.32
#